data_1b8f5bedc0197dc4b7948ebefae08de7
#
_entry.id   1b8f5bedc0197dc4b7948ebefae08de7
#
_cell.length_a   1.000
_cell.length_b   1.000
_cell.length_c   1.000
_cell.angle_alpha   90.00
_cell.angle_beta   90.00
_cell.angle_gamma   90.00
#
_symmetry.space_group_name_H-M   'P 1'
#
loop_
_entity.id
_entity.type
_entity.pdbx_description
1 polymer ?
#
loop_
_entity_poly.entity_id
_entity_poly.type
_entity_poly.pdbx_seq_one_letter_code
_entity_poly.pdbx_strand_id
1 'polypeptide(L)'
;MNRSFPLRRAASARPHPVFPCRVLLGAVLLAFGGLAPVQADDGLVVVGYGGAGQKAQEVAFFQPFTQQTGIPVVQSEYNGEMARIKVMADTGHADWDLVQVEGPELARGCDDGLFERLDWQAIGGKQQLIANAAQECGSAALVWGVAIGYDADRLQQPPASWADFWDVQRFPGKRGLRKRAIYNLEFALLADGVPREQVYPLLATRAGADRAFAKLGQLKPYIQWWEAGAQPAQWLAAGDVVMTSTYT
;
A
#
# COMPACT_ATOMS: atom_id res chain seq x y z
N MET A 1 -54.25 12.70 -15.10
CA MET A 1 -55.00 11.42 -15.11
C MET A 1 -54.84 10.78 -13.74
N ASN A 2 -55.93 10.83 -13.00
CA ASN A 2 -56.06 10.43 -11.59
C ASN A 2 -56.41 8.95 -11.53
N ARG A 3 -55.69 8.15 -10.76
CA ARG A 3 -56.17 6.80 -10.37
C ARG A 3 -55.97 6.58 -8.88
N SER A 4 -57.08 6.66 -8.18
CA SER A 4 -57.30 6.33 -6.78
C SER A 4 -57.35 4.82 -6.59
N PHE A 5 -56.70 4.30 -5.51
CA PHE A 5 -56.88 2.91 -5.05
C PHE A 5 -57.68 2.88 -3.76
N PRO A 6 -58.64 1.93 -3.59
CA PRO A 6 -59.52 1.88 -2.44
C PRO A 6 -58.94 1.06 -1.28
N LEU A 7 -59.21 1.57 -0.08
CA LEU A 7 -58.96 0.92 1.21
C LEU A 7 -59.89 -0.30 1.42
N ARG A 8 -59.33 -1.45 1.77
CA ARG A 8 -60.10 -2.63 2.26
C ARG A 8 -60.23 -2.60 3.77
N ARG A 9 -61.46 -2.78 4.22
CA ARG A 9 -61.92 -2.84 5.61
C ARG A 9 -61.41 -4.10 6.34
N ALA A 10 -61.08 -3.90 7.63
CA ALA A 10 -60.77 -4.93 8.59
C ALA A 10 -61.96 -5.83 8.95
N ALA A 11 -61.72 -7.12 9.05
CA ALA A 11 -62.70 -8.09 9.56
C ALA A 11 -62.50 -8.36 11.05
N SER A 12 -63.61 -8.34 11.79
CA SER A 12 -63.67 -8.54 13.24
C SER A 12 -63.39 -10.00 13.67
N ALA A 13 -62.55 -10.18 14.66
CA ALA A 13 -62.31 -11.48 15.29
C ALA A 13 -63.25 -11.71 16.47
N ARG A 14 -63.83 -12.90 16.53
CA ARG A 14 -64.68 -13.39 17.64
C ARG A 14 -63.81 -13.99 18.77
N PRO A 15 -64.26 -13.90 20.03
CA PRO A 15 -63.54 -14.49 21.16
C PRO A 15 -63.83 -15.97 21.32
N HIS A 16 -62.81 -16.78 21.65
CA HIS A 16 -62.92 -18.18 22.05
C HIS A 16 -62.65 -18.32 23.56
N PRO A 17 -63.28 -19.33 24.21
CA PRO A 17 -63.34 -19.44 25.69
C PRO A 17 -62.04 -20.00 26.28
N VAL A 18 -61.74 -19.50 27.47
CA VAL A 18 -60.58 -19.87 28.30
C VAL A 18 -60.87 -21.14 29.10
N PHE A 19 -60.07 -22.18 28.95
CA PHE A 19 -60.00 -23.32 29.89
C PHE A 19 -58.79 -23.19 30.80
N PRO A 20 -58.89 -23.39 32.10
CA PRO A 20 -57.74 -23.33 32.99
C PRO A 20 -57.06 -24.68 33.07
N CYS A 21 -55.89 -24.83 32.53
CA CYS A 21 -55.03 -26.00 32.75
C CYS A 21 -53.98 -25.66 33.80
N ARG A 22 -54.14 -26.28 34.97
CA ARG A 22 -53.14 -26.31 36.06
C ARG A 22 -51.99 -27.18 35.58
N VAL A 23 -50.82 -26.56 35.31
CA VAL A 23 -49.57 -27.29 35.05
C VAL A 23 -48.56 -26.97 36.14
N LEU A 24 -48.11 -28.06 36.77
CA LEU A 24 -47.06 -28.09 37.79
C LEU A 24 -45.81 -27.38 37.39
N LEU A 25 -45.29 -26.46 38.22
CA LEU A 25 -43.95 -25.88 38.10
C LEU A 25 -42.88 -26.95 38.40
N GLY A 26 -42.28 -27.51 37.37
CA GLY A 26 -40.97 -28.16 37.47
C GLY A 26 -39.91 -27.14 37.15
N ALA A 27 -39.17 -26.67 38.16
CA ALA A 27 -38.04 -25.78 37.96
C ALA A 27 -36.84 -26.54 37.35
N VAL A 28 -36.68 -26.48 36.05
CA VAL A 28 -35.44 -26.89 35.38
C VAL A 28 -34.53 -25.67 35.31
N LEU A 29 -33.56 -25.59 36.21
CA LEU A 29 -32.42 -24.67 36.13
C LEU A 29 -31.54 -25.10 34.94
N LEU A 30 -31.80 -24.55 33.74
CA LEU A 30 -30.87 -24.54 32.63
C LEU A 30 -29.78 -23.53 32.96
N ALA A 31 -28.62 -24.03 33.41
CA ALA A 31 -27.39 -23.27 33.45
C ALA A 31 -27.00 -22.87 31.99
N PHE A 32 -27.45 -21.72 31.54
CA PHE A 32 -26.89 -21.07 30.37
C PHE A 32 -25.44 -20.67 30.73
N GLY A 33 -24.50 -21.57 30.48
CA GLY A 33 -23.10 -21.20 30.37
C GLY A 33 -22.99 -20.12 29.31
N GLY A 34 -22.77 -18.87 29.73
CA GLY A 34 -22.53 -17.76 28.83
C GLY A 34 -21.31 -18.07 27.98
N LEU A 35 -21.54 -18.47 26.73
CA LEU A 35 -20.55 -18.34 25.69
C LEU A 35 -20.35 -16.84 25.53
N ALA A 36 -19.32 -16.31 26.20
CA ALA A 36 -18.84 -14.98 25.85
C ALA A 36 -18.59 -15.00 24.34
N PRO A 37 -19.07 -13.99 23.57
CA PRO A 37 -18.69 -13.88 22.18
C PRO A 37 -17.17 -13.82 22.17
N VAL A 38 -16.51 -14.81 21.56
CA VAL A 38 -15.12 -14.68 21.15
C VAL A 38 -15.19 -13.55 20.14
N GLN A 39 -14.76 -12.37 20.57
CA GLN A 39 -14.53 -11.26 19.69
C GLN A 39 -13.45 -11.78 18.72
N ALA A 40 -13.83 -12.05 17.49
CA ALA A 40 -12.87 -12.38 16.45
C ALA A 40 -11.93 -11.17 16.41
N ASP A 41 -10.70 -11.40 16.81
CA ASP A 41 -9.63 -10.43 16.59
C ASP A 41 -9.58 -10.27 15.07
N ASP A 42 -9.91 -9.10 14.55
CA ASP A 42 -10.05 -8.84 13.11
C ASP A 42 -8.74 -9.10 12.35
N GLY A 43 -7.70 -9.54 13.05
CA GLY A 43 -6.37 -9.82 12.57
C GLY A 43 -5.51 -8.57 12.44
N LEU A 44 -4.23 -8.79 12.16
CA LEU A 44 -3.26 -7.71 11.94
C LEU A 44 -3.38 -7.17 10.51
N VAL A 45 -3.79 -5.93 10.36
CA VAL A 45 -3.91 -5.26 9.05
C VAL A 45 -2.56 -4.74 8.60
N VAL A 46 -1.99 -5.35 7.55
CA VAL A 46 -0.69 -4.99 6.98
C VAL A 46 -0.88 -4.44 5.58
N VAL A 47 -0.40 -3.22 5.35
CA VAL A 47 -0.57 -2.52 4.08
C VAL A 47 0.77 -2.34 3.39
N GLY A 48 0.84 -2.75 2.13
CA GLY A 48 2.04 -2.69 1.31
C GLY A 48 1.78 -2.13 -0.09
N TYR A 49 2.77 -2.28 -0.96
CA TYR A 49 2.70 -1.76 -2.34
C TYR A 49 2.17 -2.78 -3.35
N GLY A 50 1.70 -3.95 -2.89
CA GLY A 50 1.20 -4.99 -3.79
C GLY A 50 2.26 -5.71 -4.63
N GLY A 51 1.77 -6.43 -5.64
CA GLY A 51 2.60 -7.10 -6.62
C GLY A 51 3.43 -8.27 -6.08
N ALA A 52 4.49 -8.64 -6.81
CA ALA A 52 5.35 -9.76 -6.47
C ALA A 52 6.07 -9.59 -5.13
N GLY A 53 6.44 -8.35 -4.76
CA GLY A 53 7.10 -8.05 -3.49
C GLY A 53 6.22 -8.36 -2.29
N GLN A 54 4.95 -7.95 -2.30
CA GLN A 54 4.01 -8.26 -1.22
C GLN A 54 3.68 -9.76 -1.18
N LYS A 55 3.58 -10.41 -2.32
CA LYS A 55 3.42 -11.88 -2.37
C LYS A 55 4.60 -12.62 -1.76
N ALA A 56 5.82 -12.16 -1.99
CA ALA A 56 7.00 -12.72 -1.33
C ALA A 56 6.97 -12.51 0.19
N GLN A 57 6.54 -11.33 0.65
CA GLN A 57 6.37 -11.03 2.09
C GLN A 57 5.28 -11.91 2.72
N GLU A 58 4.19 -12.18 2.02
CA GLU A 58 3.16 -13.11 2.48
C GLU A 58 3.75 -14.48 2.83
N VAL A 59 4.56 -15.04 1.94
CA VAL A 59 5.19 -16.35 2.14
C VAL A 59 6.27 -16.31 3.21
N ALA A 60 7.10 -15.26 3.22
CA ALA A 60 8.27 -15.20 4.09
C ALA A 60 7.95 -14.71 5.51
N PHE A 61 6.93 -13.87 5.70
CA PHE A 61 6.63 -13.22 6.98
C PHE A 61 5.22 -13.51 7.48
N PHE A 62 4.18 -13.28 6.68
CA PHE A 62 2.81 -13.27 7.19
C PHE A 62 2.29 -14.66 7.48
N GLN A 63 2.53 -15.62 6.60
CA GLN A 63 2.13 -17.02 6.84
C GLN A 63 2.85 -17.62 8.05
N PRO A 64 4.20 -17.52 8.20
CA PRO A 64 4.89 -17.98 9.40
C PRO A 64 4.42 -17.27 10.67
N PHE A 65 4.16 -15.98 10.64
CA PHE A 65 3.62 -15.23 11.78
C PHE A 65 2.27 -15.79 12.21
N THR A 66 1.34 -15.94 11.28
CA THR A 66 0.01 -16.52 11.58
C THR A 66 0.12 -17.94 12.13
N GLN A 67 1.01 -18.77 11.56
CA GLN A 67 1.22 -20.14 12.05
C GLN A 67 1.78 -20.18 13.48
N GLN A 68 2.64 -19.24 13.84
CA GLN A 68 3.27 -19.19 15.17
C GLN A 68 2.36 -18.57 16.23
N THR A 69 1.59 -17.55 15.88
CA THR A 69 0.81 -16.73 16.84
C THR A 69 -0.66 -17.06 16.86
N GLY A 70 -1.21 -17.65 15.79
CA GLY A 70 -2.64 -17.82 15.58
C GLY A 70 -3.33 -16.53 15.11
N ILE A 71 -2.63 -15.38 15.03
CA ILE A 71 -3.19 -14.10 14.61
C ILE A 71 -3.20 -14.05 13.09
N PRO A 72 -4.35 -13.90 12.43
CA PRO A 72 -4.42 -13.77 10.98
C PRO A 72 -3.83 -12.43 10.52
N VAL A 73 -3.21 -12.41 9.33
CA VAL A 73 -2.75 -11.19 8.68
C VAL A 73 -3.71 -10.84 7.55
N VAL A 74 -4.35 -9.67 7.67
CA VAL A 74 -5.20 -9.07 6.64
C VAL A 74 -4.35 -8.14 5.80
N GLN A 75 -4.25 -8.42 4.52
CA GLN A 75 -3.41 -7.64 3.61
C GLN A 75 -4.23 -6.60 2.84
N SER A 76 -3.67 -5.42 2.66
CA SER A 76 -4.21 -4.36 1.81
C SER A 76 -3.09 -3.70 1.00
N GLU A 77 -3.45 -2.94 -0.02
CA GLU A 77 -2.50 -2.26 -0.90
C GLU A 77 -2.76 -0.75 -0.93
N TYR A 78 -1.68 0.02 -1.09
CA TYR A 78 -1.72 1.46 -1.34
C TYR A 78 -0.54 1.87 -2.22
N ASN A 79 -0.51 3.11 -2.66
CA ASN A 79 0.60 3.63 -3.50
C ASN A 79 1.43 4.71 -2.78
N GLY A 80 1.51 4.66 -1.44
CA GLY A 80 2.27 5.61 -0.64
C GLY A 80 1.54 6.94 -0.40
N GLU A 81 0.21 6.92 -0.28
CA GLU A 81 -0.59 8.11 0.02
C GLU A 81 -0.47 8.49 1.50
N MET A 82 0.56 9.27 1.85
CA MET A 82 0.79 9.76 3.22
C MET A 82 -0.39 10.56 3.79
N ALA A 83 -1.21 11.17 2.92
CA ALA A 83 -2.39 11.90 3.35
C ALA A 83 -3.41 11.01 4.08
N ARG A 84 -3.57 9.74 3.66
CA ARG A 84 -4.45 8.78 4.34
C ARG A 84 -3.93 8.44 5.74
N ILE A 85 -2.62 8.21 5.87
CA ILE A 85 -1.98 7.96 7.16
C ILE A 85 -2.18 9.17 8.09
N LYS A 86 -1.99 10.38 7.55
CA LYS A 86 -2.23 11.60 8.32
C LYS A 86 -3.68 11.71 8.83
N VAL A 87 -4.67 11.38 8.02
CA VAL A 87 -6.08 11.38 8.46
C VAL A 87 -6.29 10.40 9.61
N MET A 88 -5.75 9.18 9.52
CA MET A 88 -5.85 8.20 10.60
C MET A 88 -5.19 8.70 11.90
N ALA A 89 -3.99 9.30 11.81
CA ALA A 89 -3.31 9.88 12.96
C ALA A 89 -4.08 11.06 13.57
N ASP A 90 -4.57 12.00 12.74
CA ASP A 90 -5.31 13.19 13.19
C ASP A 90 -6.65 12.84 13.85
N THR A 91 -7.30 11.76 13.40
CA THR A 91 -8.59 11.30 13.95
C THR A 91 -8.45 10.35 15.14
N GLY A 92 -7.24 9.83 15.39
CA GLY A 92 -7.00 8.81 16.41
C GLY A 92 -7.68 7.48 16.09
N HIS A 93 -8.03 7.24 14.82
CA HIS A 93 -8.65 6.01 14.35
C HIS A 93 -7.83 5.41 13.22
N ALA A 94 -7.06 4.38 13.53
CA ALA A 94 -6.21 3.68 12.58
C ALA A 94 -6.90 2.41 12.08
N ASP A 95 -7.18 2.36 10.77
CA ASP A 95 -7.66 1.15 10.08
C ASP A 95 -6.51 0.19 9.75
N TRP A 96 -5.26 0.63 9.90
CA TRP A 96 -4.04 -0.09 9.56
C TRP A 96 -3.14 -0.24 10.78
N ASP A 97 -2.66 -1.44 11.04
CA ASP A 97 -1.73 -1.70 12.14
C ASP A 97 -0.28 -1.52 11.71
N LEU A 98 0.05 -1.99 10.50
CA LEU A 98 1.37 -1.85 9.92
C LEU A 98 1.26 -1.34 8.48
N VAL A 99 2.14 -0.41 8.12
CA VAL A 99 2.22 0.09 6.75
C VAL A 99 3.66 0.10 6.26
N GLN A 100 3.89 -0.40 5.06
CA GLN A 100 5.18 -0.30 4.40
C GLN A 100 5.32 1.09 3.79
N VAL A 101 6.37 1.82 4.19
CA VAL A 101 6.71 3.14 3.65
C VAL A 101 8.16 3.16 3.16
N GLU A 102 8.50 4.13 2.34
CA GLU A 102 9.87 4.36 1.91
C GLU A 102 10.65 5.16 2.98
N GLY A 103 11.97 5.02 3.04
CA GLY A 103 12.78 5.63 4.08
C GLY A 103 12.56 7.13 4.31
N PRO A 104 12.47 7.97 3.27
CA PRO A 104 12.17 9.40 3.43
C PRO A 104 10.77 9.68 3.99
N GLU A 105 9.80 8.82 3.68
CA GLU A 105 8.43 8.90 4.20
C GLU A 105 8.38 8.49 5.67
N LEU A 106 9.13 7.43 6.03
CA LEU A 106 9.27 7.01 7.43
C LEU A 106 9.88 8.13 8.28
N ALA A 107 11.00 8.72 7.85
CA ALA A 107 11.66 9.78 8.59
C ALA A 107 10.73 10.97 8.83
N ARG A 108 10.14 11.50 7.76
CA ARG A 108 9.20 12.63 7.87
C ARG A 108 7.96 12.30 8.69
N GLY A 109 7.35 11.12 8.45
CA GLY A 109 6.15 10.71 9.18
C GLY A 109 6.42 10.46 10.67
N CYS A 110 7.64 10.03 11.04
CA CYS A 110 8.06 9.92 12.43
C CYS A 110 8.21 11.30 13.08
N ASP A 111 8.86 12.25 12.39
CA ASP A 111 8.99 13.64 12.85
C ASP A 111 7.62 14.33 13.00
N ASP A 112 6.70 14.06 12.10
CA ASP A 112 5.33 14.61 12.10
C ASP A 112 4.38 13.88 13.08
N GLY A 113 4.85 12.82 13.79
CA GLY A 113 4.05 12.06 14.75
C GLY A 113 2.96 11.19 14.10
N LEU A 114 3.15 10.78 12.84
CA LEU A 114 2.21 9.94 12.11
C LEU A 114 2.38 8.44 12.40
N PHE A 115 3.52 8.05 12.97
CA PHE A 115 3.87 6.68 13.31
C PHE A 115 4.22 6.56 14.78
N GLU A 116 3.87 5.44 15.39
CA GLU A 116 4.28 5.10 16.74
C GLU A 116 5.79 4.86 16.84
N ARG A 117 6.40 5.26 17.95
CA ARG A 117 7.80 4.97 18.26
C ARG A 117 7.95 3.52 18.70
N LEU A 118 8.90 2.82 18.09
CA LEU A 118 9.17 1.42 18.43
C LEU A 118 9.96 1.27 19.71
N ASP A 119 9.46 0.48 20.65
CA ASP A 119 10.24 0.03 21.80
C ASP A 119 11.17 -1.13 21.40
N TRP A 120 12.36 -0.79 20.96
CA TRP A 120 13.37 -1.77 20.55
C TRP A 120 13.86 -2.66 21.69
N GLN A 121 13.60 -2.34 22.96
CA GLN A 121 13.92 -3.22 24.08
C GLN A 121 12.88 -4.34 24.19
N ALA A 122 11.62 -4.00 24.00
CA ALA A 122 10.53 -4.97 24.02
C ALA A 122 10.52 -5.85 22.75
N ILE A 123 10.75 -5.26 21.57
CA ILE A 123 10.76 -5.99 20.30
C ILE A 123 11.97 -6.91 20.20
N GLY A 124 13.15 -6.48 20.68
CA GLY A 124 14.41 -7.21 20.56
C GLY A 124 14.96 -7.20 19.13
N GLY A 125 16.01 -8.00 18.90
CA GLY A 125 16.53 -8.25 17.55
C GLY A 125 17.27 -7.10 16.84
N LYS A 126 17.36 -5.90 17.43
CA LYS A 126 18.01 -4.73 16.80
C LYS A 126 19.43 -5.04 16.31
N GLN A 127 20.17 -5.87 17.06
CA GLN A 127 21.56 -6.25 16.75
C GLN A 127 21.66 -7.21 15.56
N GLN A 128 20.57 -7.84 15.16
CA GLN A 128 20.50 -8.76 14.03
C GLN A 128 20.18 -8.05 12.72
N LEU A 129 19.80 -6.77 12.79
CA LEU A 129 19.46 -5.97 11.62
C LEU A 129 20.70 -5.35 10.99
N ILE A 130 20.67 -5.16 9.67
CA ILE A 130 21.71 -4.42 8.96
C ILE A 130 21.75 -2.96 9.42
N ALA A 131 22.86 -2.29 9.16
CA ALA A 131 23.00 -0.87 9.50
C ALA A 131 21.82 -0.05 8.95
N ASN A 132 21.32 0.86 9.77
CA ASN A 132 20.18 1.75 9.48
C ASN A 132 18.80 1.06 9.27
N ALA A 133 18.68 -0.24 9.52
CA ALA A 133 17.41 -0.94 9.42
C ALA A 133 16.49 -0.70 10.63
N ALA A 134 17.06 -0.48 11.82
CA ALA A 134 16.32 -0.14 13.03
C ALA A 134 16.19 1.37 13.15
N GLN A 135 15.03 1.91 12.85
CA GLN A 135 14.68 3.32 12.95
C GLN A 135 13.78 3.56 14.17
N GLU A 136 13.53 4.82 14.51
CA GLU A 136 12.75 5.20 15.69
C GLU A 136 11.28 4.74 15.58
N CYS A 137 10.67 4.92 14.42
CA CYS A 137 9.26 4.59 14.18
C CYS A 137 9.08 3.42 13.22
N GLY A 138 10.12 2.67 12.88
CA GLY A 138 10.00 1.60 11.92
C GLY A 138 11.21 0.68 11.85
N SER A 139 10.98 -0.47 11.23
CA SER A 139 12.02 -1.44 10.89
C SER A 139 12.07 -1.65 9.39
N ALA A 140 13.28 -1.69 8.81
CA ALA A 140 13.39 -2.09 7.42
C ALA A 140 12.98 -3.57 7.25
N ALA A 141 12.07 -3.82 6.34
CA ALA A 141 11.63 -5.18 5.99
C ALA A 141 12.44 -5.76 4.83
N LEU A 142 12.88 -4.90 3.90
CA LEU A 142 13.67 -5.31 2.73
C LEU A 142 14.43 -4.12 2.14
N VAL A 143 15.41 -4.42 1.31
CA VAL A 143 16.14 -3.43 0.50
C VAL A 143 15.84 -3.72 -0.97
N TRP A 144 15.48 -2.71 -1.71
CA TRP A 144 15.26 -2.81 -3.16
C TRP A 144 15.97 -1.70 -3.91
N GLY A 145 16.12 -1.91 -5.21
CA GLY A 145 16.56 -0.86 -6.13
C GLY A 145 15.46 -0.50 -7.12
N VAL A 146 15.67 0.59 -7.84
CA VAL A 146 14.86 0.93 -9.01
C VAL A 146 15.76 0.97 -10.22
N ALA A 147 15.39 0.22 -11.25
CA ALA A 147 16.17 0.06 -12.47
C ALA A 147 15.31 0.36 -13.70
N ILE A 148 15.97 0.43 -14.86
CA ILE A 148 15.30 0.46 -16.16
C ILE A 148 14.95 -0.99 -16.54
N GLY A 149 13.65 -1.31 -16.58
CA GLY A 149 13.16 -2.46 -17.32
C GLY A 149 12.93 -2.09 -18.77
N TYR A 150 13.23 -2.97 -19.71
CA TYR A 150 13.03 -2.72 -21.13
C TYR A 150 12.55 -3.96 -21.87
N ASP A 151 11.90 -3.74 -23.01
CA ASP A 151 11.44 -4.79 -23.93
C ASP A 151 12.62 -5.19 -24.84
N ALA A 152 13.23 -6.35 -24.55
CA ALA A 152 14.39 -6.85 -25.26
C ALA A 152 14.08 -7.34 -26.68
N ASP A 153 12.81 -7.66 -26.98
CA ASP A 153 12.40 -8.08 -28.32
C ASP A 153 12.25 -6.90 -29.27
N ARG A 154 11.92 -5.72 -28.74
CA ARG A 154 11.71 -4.48 -29.51
C ARG A 154 12.93 -3.59 -29.59
N LEU A 155 13.82 -3.65 -28.60
CA LEU A 155 15.03 -2.85 -28.55
C LEU A 155 16.26 -3.68 -28.94
N GLN A 156 16.84 -3.38 -30.09
CA GLN A 156 18.03 -4.09 -30.59
C GLN A 156 19.26 -3.92 -29.71
N GLN A 157 19.31 -2.86 -28.92
CA GLN A 157 20.37 -2.56 -27.97
C GLN A 157 19.77 -2.27 -26.59
N PRO A 158 20.35 -2.84 -25.51
CA PRO A 158 19.90 -2.52 -24.17
C PRO A 158 20.22 -1.06 -23.82
N PRO A 159 19.33 -0.35 -23.09
CA PRO A 159 19.66 0.94 -22.52
C PRO A 159 20.74 0.76 -21.45
N ALA A 160 21.76 1.60 -21.43
CA ALA A 160 22.87 1.54 -20.50
C ALA A 160 22.78 2.58 -19.37
N SER A 161 21.93 3.59 -19.53
CA SER A 161 21.84 4.71 -18.60
C SER A 161 20.48 5.37 -18.60
N TRP A 162 20.23 6.25 -17.63
CA TRP A 162 19.04 7.08 -17.64
C TRP A 162 19.05 8.09 -18.80
N ALA A 163 20.19 8.47 -19.34
CA ALA A 163 20.26 9.27 -20.56
C ALA A 163 19.61 8.52 -21.75
N ASP A 164 19.86 7.23 -21.88
CA ASP A 164 19.22 6.40 -22.91
C ASP A 164 17.69 6.33 -22.73
N PHE A 165 17.23 6.32 -21.48
CA PHE A 165 15.79 6.35 -21.19
C PHE A 165 15.11 7.62 -21.70
N TRP A 166 15.84 8.76 -21.76
CA TRP A 166 15.37 10.03 -22.32
C TRP A 166 15.55 10.13 -23.83
N ASP A 167 16.41 9.31 -24.44
CA ASP A 167 16.67 9.35 -25.88
C ASP A 167 15.56 8.63 -26.67
N VAL A 168 14.49 9.36 -26.94
CA VAL A 168 13.33 8.84 -27.69
C VAL A 168 13.60 8.72 -29.20
N GLN A 169 14.69 9.27 -29.70
CA GLN A 169 15.10 9.12 -31.09
C GLN A 169 15.80 7.78 -31.30
N ARG A 170 16.77 7.47 -30.45
CA ARG A 170 17.48 6.20 -30.48
C ARG A 170 16.61 5.03 -30.03
N PHE A 171 15.74 5.25 -29.06
CA PHE A 171 14.86 4.24 -28.50
C PHE A 171 13.39 4.70 -28.64
N PRO A 172 12.77 4.55 -29.81
CA PRO A 172 11.42 5.04 -30.04
C PRO A 172 10.38 4.23 -29.26
N GLY A 173 9.36 4.93 -28.70
CA GLY A 173 8.25 4.33 -27.98
C GLY A 173 7.95 5.00 -26.64
N LYS A 174 6.93 4.51 -25.93
CA LYS A 174 6.52 5.05 -24.64
C LYS A 174 7.43 4.59 -23.50
N ARG A 175 7.43 5.41 -22.44
CA ARG A 175 8.16 5.20 -21.18
C ARG A 175 7.20 5.05 -20.02
N GLY A 176 7.40 4.03 -19.19
CA GLY A 176 6.68 3.89 -17.93
C GLY A 176 7.43 4.59 -16.80
N LEU A 177 6.78 5.50 -16.08
CA LEU A 177 7.32 6.11 -14.87
C LEU A 177 6.27 6.10 -13.75
N ARG A 178 6.71 5.99 -12.50
CA ARG A 178 5.82 6.08 -11.35
C ARG A 178 5.22 7.48 -11.26
N LYS A 179 3.93 7.59 -10.95
CA LYS A 179 3.23 8.87 -10.79
C LYS A 179 3.54 9.53 -9.45
N ARG A 180 4.83 9.78 -9.20
CA ARG A 180 5.35 10.44 -7.98
C ARG A 180 6.63 11.22 -8.32
N ALA A 181 7.02 12.14 -7.45
CA ALA A 181 8.28 12.88 -7.61
C ALA A 181 9.50 12.02 -7.29
N ILE A 182 9.41 11.20 -6.23
CA ILE A 182 10.48 10.31 -5.77
C ILE A 182 10.92 9.38 -6.90
N TYR A 183 12.21 9.19 -7.04
CA TYR A 183 12.94 8.51 -8.10
C TYR A 183 12.94 9.25 -9.45
N ASN A 184 11.82 9.84 -9.88
CA ASN A 184 11.74 10.50 -11.19
C ASN A 184 12.61 11.75 -11.28
N LEU A 185 12.76 12.51 -10.19
CA LEU A 185 13.63 13.68 -10.16
C LEU A 185 15.11 13.27 -10.15
N GLU A 186 15.44 12.20 -9.44
CA GLU A 186 16.77 11.59 -9.44
C GLU A 186 17.13 11.09 -10.84
N PHE A 187 16.24 10.35 -11.49
CA PHE A 187 16.45 9.86 -12.87
C PHE A 187 16.61 10.99 -13.87
N ALA A 188 15.82 12.05 -13.73
CA ALA A 188 15.92 13.23 -14.59
C ALA A 188 17.29 13.89 -14.46
N LEU A 189 17.81 14.07 -13.25
CA LEU A 189 19.14 14.63 -13.05
C LEU A 189 20.26 13.72 -13.57
N LEU A 190 20.13 12.40 -13.34
CA LEU A 190 21.07 11.42 -13.90
C LEU A 190 21.06 11.44 -15.44
N ALA A 191 19.87 11.53 -16.05
CA ALA A 191 19.71 11.67 -17.48
C ALA A 191 20.23 13.01 -18.03
N ASP A 192 20.33 14.02 -17.19
CA ASP A 192 20.88 15.33 -17.51
C ASP A 192 22.40 15.44 -17.20
N GLY A 193 23.05 14.30 -16.92
CA GLY A 193 24.49 14.19 -16.71
C GLY A 193 24.98 14.60 -15.32
N VAL A 194 24.10 14.76 -14.35
CA VAL A 194 24.50 15.05 -12.95
C VAL A 194 25.16 13.80 -12.36
N PRO A 195 26.38 13.90 -11.81
CA PRO A 195 27.02 12.79 -11.10
C PRO A 195 26.15 12.29 -9.92
N ARG A 196 26.16 10.98 -9.70
CA ARG A 196 25.29 10.32 -8.69
C ARG A 196 25.42 10.97 -7.31
N GLU A 197 26.63 11.26 -6.87
CA GLU A 197 26.93 11.87 -5.57
C GLU A 197 26.42 13.31 -5.44
N GLN A 198 26.13 13.98 -6.56
CA GLN A 198 25.60 15.35 -6.58
C GLN A 198 24.09 15.44 -6.71
N VAL A 199 23.39 14.31 -6.96
CA VAL A 199 21.94 14.31 -7.19
C VAL A 199 21.19 14.87 -5.97
N TYR A 200 21.41 14.33 -4.79
CA TYR A 200 20.69 14.78 -3.58
C TYR A 200 21.12 16.18 -3.10
N PRO A 201 22.43 16.53 -3.07
CA PRO A 201 22.82 17.92 -2.81
C PRO A 201 22.13 18.92 -3.74
N LEU A 202 21.98 18.57 -5.01
CA LEU A 202 21.31 19.44 -5.98
C LEU A 202 19.80 19.49 -5.76
N LEU A 203 19.14 18.35 -5.54
CA LEU A 203 17.70 18.27 -5.26
C LEU A 203 17.30 19.02 -3.97
N ALA A 204 18.21 19.17 -3.02
CA ALA A 204 17.99 19.97 -1.83
C ALA A 204 17.86 21.48 -2.10
N THR A 205 18.15 21.92 -3.33
CA THR A 205 18.04 23.31 -3.75
C THR A 205 16.83 23.53 -4.66
N ARG A 206 16.26 24.75 -4.63
CA ARG A 206 15.18 25.15 -5.55
C ARG A 206 15.61 25.00 -7.03
N ALA A 207 16.80 25.49 -7.36
CA ALA A 207 17.33 25.44 -8.71
C ALA A 207 17.53 24.00 -9.21
N GLY A 208 17.99 23.09 -8.36
CA GLY A 208 18.15 21.69 -8.70
C GLY A 208 16.83 20.97 -8.91
N ALA A 209 15.84 21.25 -8.07
CA ALA A 209 14.49 20.74 -8.27
C ALA A 209 13.87 21.25 -9.58
N ASP A 210 13.98 22.56 -9.85
CA ASP A 210 13.48 23.16 -11.10
C ASP A 210 14.17 22.55 -12.33
N ARG A 211 15.49 22.27 -12.26
CA ARG A 211 16.26 21.58 -13.31
C ARG A 211 15.74 20.17 -13.55
N ALA A 212 15.49 19.41 -12.48
CA ALA A 212 14.97 18.04 -12.57
C ALA A 212 13.57 18.04 -13.22
N PHE A 213 12.68 18.93 -12.82
CA PHE A 213 11.36 19.07 -13.42
C PHE A 213 11.42 19.51 -14.90
N ALA A 214 12.31 20.43 -15.25
CA ALA A 214 12.51 20.85 -16.64
C ALA A 214 12.95 19.67 -17.51
N LYS A 215 13.91 18.86 -17.02
CA LYS A 215 14.36 17.65 -17.71
C LYS A 215 13.24 16.63 -17.85
N LEU A 216 12.48 16.37 -16.78
CA LEU A 216 11.33 15.45 -16.79
C LEU A 216 10.26 15.93 -17.78
N GLY A 217 10.05 17.25 -17.88
CA GLY A 217 9.12 17.87 -18.81
C GLY A 217 9.39 17.53 -20.28
N GLN A 218 10.65 17.33 -20.67
CA GLN A 218 11.02 16.92 -22.04
C GLN A 218 10.48 15.54 -22.40
N LEU A 219 10.40 14.64 -21.41
CA LEU A 219 9.94 13.28 -21.62
C LEU A 219 8.41 13.14 -21.51
N LYS A 220 7.71 14.14 -20.98
CA LYS A 220 6.26 14.12 -20.66
C LYS A 220 5.38 13.59 -21.80
N PRO A 221 5.58 13.95 -23.10
CA PRO A 221 4.74 13.44 -24.19
C PRO A 221 4.82 11.92 -24.40
N TYR A 222 5.86 11.28 -23.90
CA TYR A 222 6.14 9.86 -24.07
C TYR A 222 5.84 9.05 -22.82
N ILE A 223 5.46 9.66 -21.68
CA ILE A 223 5.29 8.99 -20.42
C ILE A 223 3.89 8.37 -20.31
N GLN A 224 3.86 7.12 -19.88
CA GLN A 224 2.72 6.44 -19.31
C GLN A 224 2.98 6.29 -17.80
N TRP A 225 2.10 6.90 -16.98
CA TRP A 225 2.28 6.95 -15.53
C TRP A 225 1.68 5.72 -14.85
N TRP A 226 2.51 4.98 -14.11
CA TRP A 226 2.02 3.87 -13.30
C TRP A 226 1.88 4.27 -11.82
N GLU A 227 0.96 3.60 -11.14
CA GLU A 227 0.65 3.80 -9.72
C GLU A 227 0.87 2.51 -8.92
N ALA A 228 0.50 1.35 -9.45
CA ALA A 228 0.68 0.05 -8.80
C ALA A 228 1.99 -0.63 -9.24
N GLY A 229 2.70 -1.24 -8.30
CA GLY A 229 4.01 -1.86 -8.54
C GLY A 229 4.05 -3.00 -9.56
N ALA A 230 2.89 -3.62 -9.87
CA ALA A 230 2.78 -4.66 -10.89
C ALA A 230 2.70 -4.10 -12.33
N GLN A 231 2.26 -2.85 -12.51
CA GLN A 231 2.01 -2.26 -13.83
C GLN A 231 3.25 -2.20 -14.75
N PRO A 232 4.46 -1.86 -14.26
CA PRO A 232 5.65 -1.82 -15.11
C PRO A 232 5.89 -3.13 -15.88
N ALA A 233 5.87 -4.26 -15.18
CA ALA A 233 6.09 -5.57 -15.79
C ALA A 233 4.95 -5.96 -16.75
N GLN A 234 3.71 -5.66 -16.39
CA GLN A 234 2.54 -5.89 -17.24
C GLN A 234 2.62 -5.10 -18.55
N TRP A 235 3.01 -3.82 -18.49
CA TRP A 235 3.12 -2.97 -19.69
C TRP A 235 4.27 -3.34 -20.60
N LEU A 236 5.39 -3.82 -20.06
CA LEU A 236 6.46 -4.39 -20.88
C LEU A 236 5.98 -5.67 -21.59
N ALA A 237 5.36 -6.59 -20.86
CA ALA A 237 4.83 -7.84 -21.43
C ALA A 237 3.73 -7.59 -22.47
N ALA A 238 2.90 -6.56 -22.31
CA ALA A 238 1.88 -6.17 -23.27
C ALA A 238 2.41 -5.34 -24.45
N GLY A 239 3.66 -4.86 -24.39
CA GLY A 239 4.23 -3.96 -25.39
C GLY A 239 3.69 -2.52 -25.34
N ASP A 240 3.05 -2.13 -24.24
CA ASP A 240 2.50 -0.78 -24.04
C ASP A 240 3.60 0.27 -23.90
N VAL A 241 4.72 -0.12 -23.31
CA VAL A 241 5.93 0.70 -23.17
C VAL A 241 7.16 -0.06 -23.66
N VAL A 242 8.20 0.64 -24.09
CA VAL A 242 9.48 0.02 -24.48
C VAL A 242 10.51 0.04 -23.35
N MET A 243 10.36 0.97 -22.41
CA MET A 243 11.15 1.06 -21.20
C MET A 243 10.27 1.55 -20.05
N THR A 244 10.59 1.14 -18.84
CA THR A 244 9.91 1.60 -17.63
C THR A 244 10.86 1.61 -16.45
N SER A 245 10.64 2.52 -15.49
CA SER A 245 11.21 2.32 -14.16
C SER A 245 10.49 1.15 -13.50
N THR A 246 11.23 0.27 -12.85
CA THR A 246 10.67 -0.90 -12.15
C THR A 246 11.52 -1.24 -10.94
N TYR A 247 10.93 -1.93 -9.97
CA TYR A 247 11.65 -2.44 -8.80
C TYR A 247 12.47 -3.69 -9.16
N THR A 248 13.60 -3.86 -8.45
CA THR A 248 14.48 -5.04 -8.56
C THR A 248 14.27 -5.99 -7.40
#